data_e016731de9dc8a52cb4463205fb7bc76
#
_entry.id   e016731de9dc8a52cb4463205fb7bc76
#
_cell.length_a   1.000
_cell.length_b   1.000
_cell.length_c   1.000
_cell.angle_alpha   90.00
_cell.angle_beta   90.00
_cell.angle_gamma   90.00
#
_symmetry.space_group_name_H-M   'P 1'
#
loop_
_entity.id
_entity.type
_entity.pdbx_description
1 polymer ?
#
loop_
_entity_poly.entity_id
_entity_poly.type
_entity_poly.pdbx_seq_one_letter_code
_entity_poly.pdbx_strand_id
1 'polypeptide(L)'
;MAFVLYISYMIAFPVSPKETVNYSADNSDFEVIYSRPYKNGRLIFGSQDEGALVPFRNYWRTGANAATTFETSNDIMFNKEKVKAGKYRLYTIPNVESWKVVLNSEADKFFAISEPDYSKDILTIKVPSNSNLEESVEQFTIDFSKDSLGLKMNLKWDKT
;
A
#
# COMPACT_ATOMS: atom_id res chain seq x y z
N MET A 1 -20.44 -16.75 25.25
CA MET A 1 -19.99 -15.45 25.77
C MET A 1 -18.52 -15.15 25.46
N ALA A 2 -17.56 -16.07 25.72
CA ALA A 2 -16.13 -15.85 25.42
C ALA A 2 -15.83 -15.56 23.93
N PHE A 3 -16.51 -16.23 23.01
CA PHE A 3 -16.32 -16.03 21.56
C PHE A 3 -16.73 -14.62 21.09
N VAL A 4 -17.82 -14.10 21.61
CA VAL A 4 -18.29 -12.74 21.30
C VAL A 4 -17.33 -11.69 21.84
N LEU A 5 -16.79 -11.89 23.05
CA LEU A 5 -15.78 -11.02 23.66
C LEU A 5 -14.47 -11.04 22.86
N TYR A 6 -14.06 -12.20 22.35
CA TYR A 6 -12.88 -12.35 21.51
C TYR A 6 -13.04 -11.59 20.18
N ILE A 7 -14.19 -11.73 19.51
CA ILE A 7 -14.47 -10.99 18.26
C ILE A 7 -14.49 -9.48 18.54
N SER A 8 -15.15 -9.04 19.61
CA SER A 8 -15.17 -7.62 19.99
C SER A 8 -13.77 -7.08 20.29
N TYR A 9 -12.92 -7.88 20.95
CA TYR A 9 -11.52 -7.53 21.18
C TYR A 9 -10.74 -7.39 19.87
N MET A 10 -10.88 -8.34 18.94
CA MET A 10 -10.19 -8.30 17.63
C MET A 10 -10.63 -7.11 16.77
N ILE A 11 -11.89 -6.67 16.92
CA ILE A 11 -12.40 -5.47 16.24
C ILE A 11 -11.84 -4.19 16.90
N ALA A 12 -11.79 -4.15 18.24
CA ALA A 12 -11.29 -2.99 18.99
C ALA A 12 -9.76 -2.84 18.90
N PHE A 13 -9.03 -3.96 18.80
CA PHE A 13 -7.57 -4.01 18.74
C PHE A 13 -7.11 -4.84 17.53
N PRO A 14 -7.26 -4.32 16.29
CA PRO A 14 -6.90 -5.06 15.10
C PRO A 14 -5.38 -5.27 15.04
N VAL A 15 -4.96 -6.47 14.66
CA VAL A 15 -3.54 -6.84 14.46
C VAL A 15 -2.88 -5.97 13.38
N SER A 16 -3.69 -5.40 12.49
CA SER A 16 -3.24 -4.47 11.44
C SER A 16 -4.19 -3.27 11.47
N PRO A 17 -3.90 -2.25 12.29
CA PRO A 17 -4.77 -1.09 12.42
C PRO A 17 -4.91 -0.34 11.09
N LYS A 18 -6.09 0.19 10.86
CA LYS A 18 -6.39 1.07 9.73
C LYS A 18 -5.79 2.45 9.99
N GLU A 19 -5.21 3.03 8.96
CA GLU A 19 -4.70 4.40 8.96
C GLU A 19 -5.19 5.17 7.75
N THR A 20 -5.37 6.47 7.93
CA THR A 20 -5.63 7.43 6.86
C THR A 20 -4.52 8.46 6.87
N VAL A 21 -3.82 8.56 5.76
CA VAL A 21 -2.78 9.56 5.52
C VAL A 21 -3.33 10.60 4.57
N ASN A 22 -3.40 11.85 5.04
CA ASN A 22 -3.79 13.00 4.23
C ASN A 22 -2.58 13.89 3.96
N TYR A 23 -2.47 14.38 2.74
CA TYR A 23 -1.42 15.31 2.34
C TYR A 23 -1.94 16.29 1.30
N SER A 24 -1.58 17.57 1.43
CA SER A 24 -1.96 18.61 0.48
C SER A 24 -0.71 19.23 -0.14
N ALA A 25 -0.64 19.26 -1.45
CA ALA A 25 0.44 19.90 -2.20
C ALA A 25 -0.03 20.33 -3.60
N ASP A 26 0.51 21.44 -4.09
CA ASP A 26 0.34 21.90 -5.47
C ASP A 26 -1.15 21.99 -5.90
N ASN A 27 -2.01 22.48 -4.98
CA ASN A 27 -3.47 22.60 -5.10
C ASN A 27 -4.21 21.24 -5.20
N SER A 28 -3.58 20.14 -4.86
CA SER A 28 -4.20 18.82 -4.81
C SER A 28 -4.17 18.27 -3.40
N ASP A 29 -5.28 17.65 -3.00
CA ASP A 29 -5.38 16.88 -1.77
C ASP A 29 -5.26 15.40 -2.10
N PHE A 30 -4.48 14.70 -1.31
CA PHE A 30 -4.23 13.27 -1.41
C PHE A 30 -4.70 12.57 -0.15
N GLU A 31 -5.39 11.45 -0.32
CA GLU A 31 -5.76 10.56 0.77
C GLU A 31 -5.31 9.14 0.45
N VAL A 32 -4.65 8.49 1.41
CA VAL A 32 -4.36 7.05 1.36
C VAL A 32 -4.98 6.39 2.57
N ILE A 33 -5.84 5.40 2.35
CA ILE A 33 -6.42 4.59 3.42
C ILE A 33 -5.90 3.17 3.28
N TYR A 34 -5.29 2.65 4.34
CA TYR A 34 -4.69 1.31 4.33
C TYR A 34 -4.67 0.68 5.72
N SER A 35 -4.44 -0.62 5.81
CA SER A 35 -4.19 -1.30 7.08
C SER A 35 -2.71 -1.60 7.23
N ARG A 36 -2.17 -1.36 8.42
CA ARG A 36 -0.74 -1.39 8.75
C ARG A 36 -0.35 -2.68 9.47
N PRO A 37 0.09 -3.73 8.78
CA PRO A 37 0.61 -4.92 9.43
C PRO A 37 1.97 -4.65 10.09
N TYR A 38 2.23 -5.36 11.20
CA TYR A 38 3.52 -5.41 11.85
C TYR A 38 4.39 -6.52 11.27
N LYS A 39 5.70 -6.33 11.29
CA LYS A 39 6.68 -7.35 10.89
C LYS A 39 6.63 -8.57 11.82
N ASN A 40 6.64 -8.34 13.13
CA ASN A 40 6.60 -9.39 14.16
C ASN A 40 7.65 -10.49 13.90
N GLY A 41 8.88 -10.11 13.60
CA GLY A 41 9.98 -11.04 13.35
C GLY A 41 9.90 -11.89 12.07
N ARG A 42 8.87 -11.66 11.21
CA ARG A 42 8.69 -12.41 9.96
C ARG A 42 9.60 -11.88 8.86
N LEU A 43 9.95 -12.75 7.92
CA LEU A 43 10.51 -12.33 6.64
C LEU A 43 9.38 -11.65 5.82
N ILE A 44 9.57 -10.38 5.50
CA ILE A 44 8.53 -9.61 4.80
C ILE A 44 8.62 -9.83 3.30
N PHE A 45 9.69 -9.38 2.66
CA PHE A 45 9.91 -9.52 1.24
C PHE A 45 10.96 -10.59 0.96
N GLY A 46 10.70 -11.49 0.03
CA GLY A 46 11.59 -12.58 -0.31
C GLY A 46 10.97 -13.50 -1.36
N SER A 47 11.57 -14.64 -1.59
CA SER A 47 10.97 -15.69 -2.42
C SER A 47 9.85 -16.42 -1.66
N GLN A 48 8.96 -17.05 -2.41
CA GLN A 48 7.90 -17.87 -1.83
C GLN A 48 8.48 -19.07 -1.08
N ASP A 49 9.55 -19.65 -1.58
CA ASP A 49 10.22 -20.83 -0.96
C ASP A 49 10.88 -20.49 0.37
N GLU A 50 11.26 -19.22 0.58
CA GLU A 50 11.77 -18.73 1.87
C GLU A 50 10.65 -18.44 2.88
N GLY A 51 9.39 -18.58 2.49
CA GLY A 51 8.24 -18.31 3.35
C GLY A 51 7.99 -16.82 3.60
N ALA A 52 8.40 -15.96 2.67
CA ALA A 52 8.16 -14.52 2.78
C ALA A 52 6.66 -14.22 2.85
N LEU A 53 6.28 -13.26 3.70
CA LEU A 53 4.90 -12.83 3.86
C LEU A 53 4.35 -12.17 2.60
N VAL A 54 5.21 -11.45 1.90
CA VAL A 54 4.94 -10.80 0.62
C VAL A 54 5.95 -11.32 -0.40
N PRO A 55 5.65 -12.44 -1.08
CA PRO A 55 6.57 -13.04 -2.03
C PRO A 55 6.79 -12.12 -3.23
N PHE A 56 8.04 -12.07 -3.72
CA PHE A 56 8.37 -11.33 -4.93
C PHE A 56 7.58 -11.81 -6.14
N ARG A 57 7.25 -10.86 -7.03
CA ARG A 57 6.49 -11.05 -8.28
C ARG A 57 5.03 -11.44 -8.10
N ASN A 58 4.54 -11.48 -6.86
CA ASN A 58 3.15 -11.77 -6.56
C ASN A 58 2.39 -10.49 -6.22
N TYR A 59 1.08 -10.53 -6.47
CA TYR A 59 0.17 -9.47 -6.06
C TYR A 59 0.22 -9.26 -4.54
N TRP A 60 0.31 -8.01 -4.14
CA TRP A 60 0.15 -7.60 -2.75
C TRP A 60 -0.82 -6.41 -2.67
N ARG A 61 -1.85 -6.54 -1.84
CA ARG A 61 -2.85 -5.46 -1.62
C ARG A 61 -2.27 -4.20 -0.98
N THR A 62 -0.96 -4.13 -0.78
CA THR A 62 -0.21 -2.99 -0.23
C THR A 62 -0.70 -2.62 1.17
N GLY A 63 -0.76 -3.62 2.03
CA GLY A 63 -1.28 -3.54 3.39
C GLY A 63 -1.92 -4.86 3.80
N ALA A 64 -2.88 -4.80 4.71
CA ALA A 64 -3.62 -5.95 5.22
C ALA A 64 -5.14 -5.70 5.19
N ASN A 65 -5.95 -6.75 5.42
CA ASN A 65 -7.41 -6.70 5.51
C ASN A 65 -8.08 -6.16 4.23
N ALA A 66 -8.57 -4.92 4.27
CA ALA A 66 -9.19 -4.26 3.13
C ALA A 66 -8.17 -3.83 2.06
N ALA A 67 -8.66 -3.53 0.85
CA ALA A 67 -7.83 -2.93 -0.18
C ALA A 67 -7.29 -1.56 0.27
N THR A 68 -6.05 -1.27 -0.07
CA THR A 68 -5.51 0.08 0.05
C THR A 68 -6.12 0.96 -1.03
N THR A 69 -6.53 2.17 -0.66
CA THR A 69 -7.07 3.16 -1.59
C THR A 69 -6.19 4.40 -1.65
N PHE A 70 -6.08 4.96 -2.83
CA PHE A 70 -5.45 6.25 -3.10
C PHE A 70 -6.48 7.18 -3.75
N GLU A 71 -6.61 8.39 -3.24
CA GLU A 71 -7.51 9.40 -3.78
C GLU A 71 -6.76 10.69 -4.05
N THR A 72 -7.11 11.37 -5.14
CA THR A 72 -6.61 12.70 -5.48
C THR A 72 -7.76 13.61 -5.88
N SER A 73 -7.76 14.85 -5.35
CA SER A 73 -8.81 15.82 -5.62
C SER A 73 -8.75 16.46 -7.02
N ASN A 74 -7.58 16.40 -7.66
CA ASN A 74 -7.36 16.97 -8.99
C ASN A 74 -6.62 15.98 -9.90
N ASP A 75 -6.63 16.25 -11.21
CA ASP A 75 -5.78 15.54 -12.17
C ASP A 75 -4.31 15.75 -11.81
N ILE A 76 -3.54 14.70 -11.77
CA ILE A 76 -2.12 14.73 -11.41
C ILE A 76 -1.25 14.04 -12.45
N MET A 77 0.05 14.30 -12.37
CA MET A 77 1.08 13.50 -13.04
C MET A 77 1.66 12.51 -12.02
N PHE A 78 1.34 11.24 -12.17
CA PHE A 78 1.85 10.16 -11.32
C PHE A 78 2.98 9.45 -12.07
N ASN A 79 4.22 9.69 -11.69
CA ASN A 79 5.42 9.17 -12.38
C ASN A 79 5.40 9.40 -13.91
N LYS A 80 5.08 10.65 -14.34
CA LYS A 80 4.96 11.09 -15.75
C LYS A 80 3.70 10.58 -16.51
N GLU A 81 2.86 9.79 -15.86
CA GLU A 81 1.59 9.34 -16.41
C GLU A 81 0.43 10.17 -15.86
N LYS A 82 -0.53 10.51 -16.70
CA LYS A 82 -1.67 11.32 -16.28
C LYS A 82 -2.71 10.47 -15.56
N VAL A 83 -3.06 10.86 -14.34
CA VAL A 83 -4.12 10.26 -13.52
C VAL A 83 -5.20 11.30 -13.28
N LYS A 84 -6.45 10.95 -13.55
CA LYS A 84 -7.62 11.82 -13.30
C LYS A 84 -7.88 11.94 -11.80
N ALA A 85 -8.55 13.04 -11.41
CA ALA A 85 -9.12 13.16 -10.08
C ALA A 85 -10.04 11.98 -9.78
N GLY A 86 -9.94 11.43 -8.58
CA GLY A 86 -10.77 10.29 -8.19
C GLY A 86 -10.12 9.38 -7.17
N LYS A 87 -10.84 8.32 -6.83
CA LYS A 87 -10.43 7.29 -5.88
C LYS A 87 -10.13 5.99 -6.59
N TYR A 88 -9.02 5.37 -6.23
CA TYR A 88 -8.47 4.20 -6.86
C TYR A 88 -8.09 3.14 -5.81
N ARG A 89 -8.23 1.87 -6.15
CA ARG A 89 -7.55 0.80 -5.43
C ARG A 89 -6.07 0.86 -5.78
N LEU A 90 -5.21 0.88 -4.78
CA LEU A 90 -3.78 0.80 -4.94
C LEU A 90 -3.30 -0.60 -4.56
N TYR A 91 -2.54 -1.23 -5.44
CA TYR A 91 -1.85 -2.46 -5.13
C TYR A 91 -0.44 -2.48 -5.73
N THR A 92 0.39 -3.39 -5.27
CA THR A 92 1.76 -3.49 -5.73
C THR A 92 2.15 -4.93 -6.06
N ILE A 93 3.18 -5.06 -6.89
CA ILE A 93 3.86 -6.32 -7.16
C ILE A 93 5.34 -6.09 -6.84
N PRO A 94 5.78 -6.42 -5.62
CA PRO A 94 7.15 -6.23 -5.18
C PRO A 94 8.13 -7.12 -5.94
N ASN A 95 9.35 -6.62 -6.13
CA ASN A 95 10.49 -7.41 -6.59
C ASN A 95 11.78 -6.82 -5.97
N VAL A 96 12.90 -7.48 -6.14
CA VAL A 96 14.19 -7.13 -5.53
C VAL A 96 14.62 -5.70 -5.87
N GLU A 97 14.67 -5.36 -7.16
CA GLU A 97 15.20 -4.07 -7.63
C GLU A 97 14.13 -3.02 -7.88
N SER A 98 12.89 -3.46 -8.04
CA SER A 98 11.81 -2.54 -8.42
C SER A 98 10.45 -3.13 -8.13
N TRP A 99 9.49 -2.27 -7.83
CA TRP A 99 8.10 -2.64 -7.64
C TRP A 99 7.24 -2.14 -8.80
N LYS A 100 6.22 -2.91 -9.18
CA LYS A 100 5.10 -2.34 -9.92
C LYS A 100 4.13 -1.74 -8.93
N VAL A 101 3.74 -0.50 -9.15
CA VAL A 101 2.67 0.19 -8.43
C VAL A 101 1.52 0.38 -9.39
N VAL A 102 0.35 -0.04 -8.99
CA VAL A 102 -0.83 -0.07 -9.87
C VAL A 102 -1.99 0.67 -9.21
N LEU A 103 -2.65 1.52 -9.99
CA LEU A 103 -3.94 2.11 -9.66
C LEU A 103 -5.03 1.42 -10.49
N ASN A 104 -6.06 0.94 -9.81
CA ASN A 104 -7.18 0.21 -10.40
C ASN A 104 -8.49 0.91 -10.06
N SER A 105 -9.43 0.95 -10.97
CA SER A 105 -10.70 1.66 -10.79
C SER A 105 -11.68 1.01 -9.81
N GLU A 106 -11.38 -0.19 -9.30
CA GLU A 106 -12.22 -0.88 -8.29
C GLU A 106 -11.92 -0.40 -6.85
N ALA A 107 -12.14 0.88 -6.57
CA ALA A 107 -11.81 1.49 -5.26
C ALA A 107 -12.70 1.00 -4.11
N ASP A 108 -13.97 0.65 -4.38
CA ASP A 108 -15.00 0.44 -3.36
C ASP A 108 -15.18 -1.00 -2.91
N LYS A 109 -14.29 -1.91 -3.28
CA LYS A 109 -14.34 -3.30 -2.79
C LYS A 109 -13.85 -3.38 -1.35
N PHE A 110 -14.80 -3.42 -0.42
CA PHE A 110 -14.57 -3.44 1.03
C PHE A 110 -13.68 -4.59 1.51
N PHE A 111 -13.82 -5.79 0.93
CA PHE A 111 -12.97 -6.94 1.24
C PHE A 111 -12.07 -7.26 0.04
N ALA A 112 -10.79 -6.92 0.15
CA ALA A 112 -9.78 -7.36 -0.83
C ALA A 112 -9.32 -8.80 -0.58
N ILE A 113 -10.28 -9.72 -0.38
CA ILE A 113 -10.00 -11.15 -0.25
C ILE A 113 -9.52 -11.70 -1.59
N SER A 114 -10.06 -11.17 -2.70
CA SER A 114 -9.67 -11.51 -4.05
C SER A 114 -8.73 -10.47 -4.67
N GLU A 115 -7.92 -10.91 -5.64
CA GLU A 115 -7.21 -10.03 -6.53
C GLU A 115 -8.18 -9.09 -7.28
N PRO A 116 -7.71 -7.92 -7.76
CA PRO A 116 -8.54 -7.02 -8.56
C PRO A 116 -8.85 -7.62 -9.93
N ASP A 117 -9.85 -7.08 -10.58
CA ASP A 117 -10.02 -7.26 -12.02
C ASP A 117 -8.92 -6.45 -12.73
N TYR A 118 -7.90 -7.12 -13.23
CA TYR A 118 -6.74 -6.51 -13.90
C TYR A 118 -7.11 -5.74 -15.17
N SER A 119 -8.26 -6.03 -15.79
CA SER A 119 -8.74 -5.26 -16.94
C SER A 119 -9.14 -3.82 -16.60
N LYS A 120 -9.26 -3.53 -15.30
CA LYS A 120 -9.61 -2.21 -14.75
C LYS A 120 -8.40 -1.43 -14.23
N ASP A 121 -7.20 -1.91 -14.49
CA ASP A 121 -5.97 -1.16 -14.20
C ASP A 121 -5.91 0.08 -15.08
N ILE A 122 -5.82 1.25 -14.46
CA ILE A 122 -5.74 2.54 -15.15
C ILE A 122 -4.32 3.07 -15.26
N LEU A 123 -3.45 2.62 -14.35
CA LEU A 123 -2.04 2.99 -14.31
C LEU A 123 -1.21 1.82 -13.80
N THR A 124 -0.12 1.53 -14.48
CA THR A 124 0.94 0.64 -13.99
C THR A 124 2.27 1.32 -14.17
N ILE A 125 2.95 1.62 -13.09
CA ILE A 125 4.30 2.20 -13.12
C ILE A 125 5.30 1.26 -12.47
N LYS A 126 6.54 1.38 -12.87
CA LYS A 126 7.67 0.70 -12.26
C LYS A 126 8.49 1.71 -11.46
N VAL A 127 8.72 1.44 -10.19
CA VAL A 127 9.51 2.29 -9.30
C VAL A 127 10.69 1.50 -8.75
N PRO A 128 11.86 2.15 -8.55
CA PRO A 128 13.00 1.47 -7.94
C PRO A 128 12.68 1.10 -6.49
N SER A 129 13.20 -0.03 -6.03
CA SER A 129 13.16 -0.47 -4.65
C SER A 129 14.51 -0.22 -4.00
N ASN A 130 14.50 0.27 -2.77
CA ASN A 130 15.69 0.37 -1.93
C ASN A 130 15.53 -0.57 -0.74
N SER A 131 16.26 -1.68 -0.73
CA SER A 131 16.21 -2.69 0.33
C SER A 131 17.32 -2.54 1.39
N ASN A 132 17.93 -1.36 1.46
CA ASN A 132 19.08 -1.08 2.33
C ASN A 132 18.79 0.05 3.32
N LEU A 133 17.58 0.17 3.84
CA LEU A 133 17.28 1.12 4.90
C LEU A 133 18.17 0.82 6.12
N GLU A 134 18.72 1.85 6.74
CA GLU A 134 19.58 1.72 7.93
C GLU A 134 18.82 1.06 9.08
N GLU A 135 17.58 1.49 9.31
CA GLU A 135 16.70 0.94 10.33
C GLU A 135 15.57 0.11 9.73
N SER A 136 15.21 -0.97 10.42
CA SER A 136 14.06 -1.78 10.05
C SER A 136 12.77 -1.11 10.48
N VAL A 137 11.85 -0.93 9.54
CA VAL A 137 10.51 -0.39 9.81
C VAL A 137 9.60 -1.53 10.26
N GLU A 138 9.26 -1.57 11.54
CA GLU A 138 8.47 -2.64 12.14
C GLU A 138 7.04 -2.71 11.61
N GLN A 139 6.42 -1.57 11.37
CA GLN A 139 5.04 -1.49 10.91
C GLN A 139 4.98 -0.89 9.51
N PHE A 140 4.30 -1.55 8.57
CA PHE A 140 4.12 -1.03 7.22
C PHE A 140 3.62 0.42 7.25
N THR A 141 4.34 1.30 6.58
CA THR A 141 4.09 2.75 6.60
C THR A 141 4.02 3.31 5.19
N ILE A 142 2.96 4.04 4.91
CA ILE A 142 2.84 4.91 3.74
C ILE A 142 2.91 6.35 4.23
N ASP A 143 3.82 7.15 3.68
CA ASP A 143 3.91 8.57 3.96
C ASP A 143 4.25 9.38 2.70
N PHE A 144 4.17 10.69 2.82
CA PHE A 144 4.52 11.62 1.76
C PHE A 144 5.73 12.46 2.15
N SER A 145 6.57 12.76 1.18
CA SER A 145 7.68 13.71 1.30
C SER A 145 7.78 14.54 0.03
N LYS A 146 8.33 15.75 0.13
CA LYS A 146 8.55 16.63 -1.02
C LYS A 146 10.04 16.97 -1.13
N ASP A 147 10.55 16.88 -2.34
CA ASP A 147 11.92 17.32 -2.67
C ASP A 147 11.93 18.18 -3.94
N SER A 148 13.10 18.45 -4.49
CA SER A 148 13.27 19.25 -5.71
C SER A 148 12.64 18.64 -6.96
N LEU A 149 12.35 17.35 -6.95
CA LEU A 149 11.74 16.62 -8.08
C LEU A 149 10.21 16.55 -7.97
N GLY A 150 9.65 16.90 -6.81
CA GLY A 150 8.22 16.92 -6.57
C GLY A 150 7.78 16.16 -5.33
N LEU A 151 6.50 15.81 -5.30
CA LEU A 151 5.90 15.03 -4.23
C LEU A 151 6.21 13.54 -4.44
N LYS A 152 6.60 12.88 -3.35
CA LYS A 152 6.84 11.43 -3.30
C LYS A 152 5.89 10.78 -2.32
N MET A 153 5.25 9.69 -2.72
CA MET A 153 4.59 8.76 -1.83
C MET A 153 5.58 7.61 -1.55
N ASN A 154 5.92 7.41 -0.29
CA ASN A 154 6.87 6.40 0.15
C ASN A 154 6.12 5.22 0.76
N LEU A 155 6.54 4.00 0.41
CA LEU A 155 6.06 2.75 0.99
C LEU A 155 7.25 2.10 1.71
N LYS A 156 7.13 1.91 3.02
CA LYS A 156 8.25 1.45 3.86
C LYS A 156 7.83 0.28 4.74
N TRP A 157 8.56 -0.82 4.69
CA TRP A 157 8.40 -1.94 5.60
C TRP A 157 9.67 -2.75 5.67
N ASP A 158 10.08 -3.19 6.88
CA ASP A 158 11.36 -3.83 7.16
C ASP A 158 12.52 -2.95 6.66
N LYS A 159 13.39 -3.48 5.84
CA LYS A 159 14.55 -2.78 5.27
C LYS A 159 14.28 -2.17 3.90
N THR A 160 13.06 -2.23 3.43
CA THR A 160 12.67 -1.75 2.08
C THR A 160 11.77 -0.53 2.17
#